data_ff50454fc1ef22f3edc1ec51b2e5cdea
#
_entry.id   ff50454fc1ef22f3edc1ec51b2e5cdea
#
_cell.length_a   1.000
_cell.length_b   1.000
_cell.length_c   1.000
_cell.angle_alpha   90.00
_cell.angle_beta   90.00
_cell.angle_gamma   90.00
#
_symmetry.space_group_name_H-M   'P 1'
#
loop_
_entity.id
_entity.type
_entity.pdbx_description
1 polymer ?
#
loop_
_entity_poly.entity_id
_entity_poly.type
_entity_poly.pdbx_seq_one_letter_code
_entity_poly.pdbx_strand_id
1 'polypeptide(L)'
;RTMKNISELSHCYGCSLCAVICPQQIITLCQDKEGFYQPVIEKNDECTACGLCSKVCAFINDEKWQNENIRSFASWSREPSVRKKSSSGGTGFEIARMLSRKGYNVVSVCYNADKKRAEHYVARCVEEIIPSMGSKYIQSYSYKAFKEIKKGGKFLITGTPCQIASMRRYVRMRRIE
;
A
#
# COMPACT_ATOMS: atom_id res chain seq x y z
N ARG A 1 -22.29 6.10 16.22
CA ARG A 1 -21.21 6.16 17.23
C ARG A 1 -19.92 6.58 16.54
N THR A 2 -19.37 7.69 16.94
CA THR A 2 -18.06 8.16 16.44
C THR A 2 -16.99 7.27 17.09
N MET A 3 -16.25 6.49 16.30
CA MET A 3 -15.15 5.64 16.79
C MET A 3 -14.05 6.53 17.38
N LYS A 4 -13.61 6.22 18.59
CA LYS A 4 -12.51 6.96 19.25
C LYS A 4 -11.21 6.80 18.45
N ASN A 5 -10.92 5.59 18.03
CA ASN A 5 -9.74 5.27 17.21
C ASN A 5 -9.95 3.94 16.47
N ILE A 6 -8.93 3.50 15.71
CA ILE A 6 -9.00 2.33 14.84
C ILE A 6 -9.11 0.99 15.59
N SER A 7 -8.82 0.93 16.90
CA SER A 7 -8.91 -0.32 17.69
C SER A 7 -10.33 -0.84 17.87
N GLU A 8 -11.33 0.02 17.64
CA GLU A 8 -12.74 -0.36 17.69
C GLU A 8 -13.24 -1.04 16.40
N LEU A 9 -12.38 -1.15 15.38
CA LEU A 9 -12.73 -1.76 14.11
C LEU A 9 -12.66 -3.28 14.20
N SER A 10 -13.77 -3.97 13.96
CA SER A 10 -13.86 -5.43 14.03
C SER A 10 -13.23 -6.15 12.83
N HIS A 11 -13.15 -5.48 11.69
CA HIS A 11 -12.59 -6.02 10.44
C HIS A 11 -11.65 -5.01 9.79
N CYS A 12 -10.60 -5.48 9.14
CA CYS A 12 -9.58 -4.62 8.56
C CYS A 12 -8.97 -5.24 7.30
N TYR A 13 -8.58 -4.39 6.35
CA TYR A 13 -7.83 -4.82 5.16
C TYR A 13 -6.31 -4.91 5.38
N GLY A 14 -5.79 -4.52 6.55
CA GLY A 14 -4.36 -4.54 6.87
C GLY A 14 -3.50 -3.57 6.03
N CYS A 15 -4.07 -2.48 5.52
CA CYS A 15 -3.38 -1.54 4.63
C CYS A 15 -2.33 -0.66 5.32
N SER A 16 -2.19 -0.71 6.62
CA SER A 16 -1.20 0.00 7.47
C SER A 16 -1.31 1.53 7.52
N LEU A 17 -2.19 2.18 6.74
CA LEU A 17 -2.22 3.65 6.65
C LEU A 17 -2.63 4.33 7.97
N CYS A 18 -3.41 3.68 8.80
CA CYS A 18 -3.74 4.15 10.15
C CYS A 18 -2.49 4.27 11.04
N ALA A 19 -1.56 3.31 10.94
CA ALA A 19 -0.28 3.35 11.64
C ALA A 19 0.66 4.42 11.07
N VAL A 20 0.70 4.56 9.72
CA VAL A 20 1.55 5.56 9.05
C VAL A 20 1.13 6.98 9.38
N ILE A 21 -0.18 7.26 9.48
CA ILE A 21 -0.69 8.62 9.72
C ILE A 21 -0.65 9.01 11.20
N CYS A 22 -0.57 8.05 12.12
CA CYS A 22 -0.62 8.29 13.55
C CYS A 22 0.56 9.16 14.00
N PRO A 23 0.33 10.36 14.54
CA PRO A 23 1.41 11.24 14.97
C PRO A 23 2.13 10.70 16.23
N GLN A 24 1.41 9.97 17.09
CA GLN A 24 1.97 9.34 18.30
C GLN A 24 2.69 8.02 18.01
N GLN A 25 2.55 7.46 16.78
CA GLN A 25 3.15 6.18 16.37
C GLN A 25 2.81 4.99 17.30
N ILE A 26 1.64 5.02 17.94
CA ILE A 26 1.17 4.01 18.90
C ILE A 26 0.41 2.86 18.23
N ILE A 27 0.26 2.87 16.90
CA ILE A 27 -0.45 1.83 16.15
C ILE A 27 0.56 0.89 15.52
N THR A 28 0.54 -0.37 15.91
CA THR A 28 1.34 -1.45 15.34
C THR A 28 0.47 -2.37 14.48
N LEU A 29 1.08 -3.14 13.58
CA LEU A 29 0.40 -4.13 12.75
C LEU A 29 0.81 -5.52 13.26
N CYS A 30 -0.12 -6.23 13.88
CA CYS A 30 0.07 -7.60 14.34
C CYS A 30 -0.79 -8.55 13.51
N GLN A 31 -0.35 -9.79 13.35
CA GLN A 31 -1.16 -10.83 12.73
C GLN A 31 -2.17 -11.37 13.76
N ASP A 32 -3.41 -11.54 13.31
CA ASP A 32 -4.43 -12.25 14.08
C ASP A 32 -4.23 -13.77 14.01
N LYS A 33 -5.16 -14.53 14.58
CA LYS A 33 -5.10 -16.01 14.62
C LYS A 33 -5.17 -16.66 13.24
N GLU A 34 -5.70 -15.94 12.25
CA GLU A 34 -5.84 -16.39 10.87
C GLU A 34 -4.66 -15.92 9.99
N GLY A 35 -3.71 -15.16 10.57
CA GLY A 35 -2.52 -14.66 9.89
C GLY A 35 -2.72 -13.35 9.14
N PHE A 36 -3.84 -12.63 9.34
CA PHE A 36 -4.09 -11.32 8.73
C PHE A 36 -3.60 -10.18 9.61
N TYR A 37 -2.98 -9.17 8.98
CA TYR A 37 -2.54 -7.97 9.69
C TYR A 37 -3.72 -7.14 10.17
N GLN A 38 -3.73 -6.87 11.47
CA GLN A 38 -4.69 -6.01 12.14
C GLN A 38 -3.97 -4.89 12.89
N PRO A 39 -4.54 -3.67 12.96
CA PRO A 39 -3.98 -2.59 13.76
C PRO A 39 -4.22 -2.82 15.24
N VAL A 40 -3.16 -2.75 16.03
CA VAL A 40 -3.19 -2.86 17.50
C VAL A 40 -2.68 -1.56 18.11
N ILE A 41 -3.34 -1.08 19.15
CA ILE A 41 -2.89 0.06 19.96
C ILE A 41 -2.49 -0.47 21.33
N GLU A 42 -1.19 -0.56 21.57
CA GLU A 42 -0.65 -1.09 22.82
C GLU A 42 -0.75 -0.09 23.98
N LYS A 43 -0.63 1.21 23.64
CA LYS A 43 -0.63 2.31 24.63
C LYS A 43 -1.82 3.24 24.37
N ASN A 44 -3.01 2.79 24.74
CA ASN A 44 -4.24 3.52 24.45
C ASN A 44 -4.39 4.84 25.25
N ASP A 45 -3.69 4.95 26.35
CA ASP A 45 -3.55 6.16 27.18
C ASP A 45 -2.77 7.29 26.48
N GLU A 46 -1.83 6.94 25.60
CA GLU A 46 -1.10 7.90 24.78
C GLU A 46 -1.93 8.40 23.57
N CYS A 47 -3.14 7.85 23.36
CA CYS A 47 -4.00 8.22 22.24
C CYS A 47 -4.67 9.59 22.47
N THR A 48 -4.33 10.58 21.62
CA THR A 48 -4.92 11.92 21.68
C THR A 48 -6.33 12.01 21.08
N ALA A 49 -6.90 10.89 20.67
CA ALA A 49 -8.23 10.82 20.03
C ALA A 49 -8.40 11.76 18.81
N CYS A 50 -7.32 12.07 18.10
CA CYS A 50 -7.34 13.02 16.96
C CYS A 50 -8.13 12.53 15.73
N GLY A 51 -8.53 11.25 15.69
CA GLY A 51 -9.35 10.66 14.63
C GLY A 51 -8.68 10.49 13.27
N LEU A 52 -7.38 10.79 13.12
CA LEU A 52 -6.68 10.68 11.82
C LEU A 52 -6.67 9.25 11.29
N CYS A 53 -6.50 8.25 12.17
CA CYS A 53 -6.51 6.83 11.82
C CYS A 53 -7.86 6.38 11.22
N SER A 54 -8.98 6.87 11.76
CA SER A 54 -10.32 6.61 11.22
C SER A 54 -10.56 7.36 9.92
N LYS A 55 -10.12 8.61 9.82
CA LYS A 55 -10.28 9.44 8.61
C LYS A 55 -9.51 8.90 7.41
N VAL A 56 -8.33 8.30 7.59
CA VAL A 56 -7.53 7.75 6.50
C VAL A 56 -8.04 6.40 6.01
N CYS A 57 -8.80 5.67 6.83
CA CYS A 57 -9.23 4.32 6.57
C CYS A 57 -10.30 4.26 5.45
N ALA A 58 -10.00 3.55 4.36
CA ALA A 58 -10.95 3.33 3.27
C ALA A 58 -12.08 2.37 3.67
N PHE A 59 -11.88 1.48 4.65
CA PHE A 59 -12.93 0.61 5.14
C PHE A 59 -14.05 1.38 5.85
N ILE A 60 -13.69 2.42 6.64
CA ILE A 60 -14.66 3.26 7.33
C ILE A 60 -15.27 4.31 6.38
N ASN A 61 -14.47 4.79 5.43
CA ASN A 61 -14.85 5.87 4.52
C ASN A 61 -14.86 5.35 3.09
N ASP A 62 -15.88 4.61 2.74
CA ASP A 62 -16.07 4.06 1.38
C ASP A 62 -16.41 5.20 0.41
N GLU A 63 -15.40 5.63 -0.36
CA GLU A 63 -15.59 6.56 -1.46
C GLU A 63 -15.88 5.75 -2.73
N LYS A 64 -17.13 5.77 -3.20
CA LYS A 64 -17.48 5.17 -4.48
C LYS A 64 -16.75 5.90 -5.61
N TRP A 65 -15.87 5.18 -6.28
CA TRP A 65 -15.20 5.67 -7.49
C TRP A 65 -16.18 5.58 -8.65
N GLN A 66 -16.75 6.70 -9.06
CA GLN A 66 -17.48 6.80 -10.31
C GLN A 66 -16.50 7.24 -11.39
N ASN A 67 -16.15 6.32 -12.28
CA ASN A 67 -15.36 6.61 -13.47
C ASN A 67 -16.29 6.39 -14.66
N GLU A 68 -16.86 7.48 -15.19
CA GLU A 68 -17.82 7.42 -16.32
C GLU A 68 -17.14 7.05 -17.64
N ASN A 69 -15.83 7.22 -17.75
CA ASN A 69 -15.05 6.98 -18.97
C ASN A 69 -13.94 5.95 -18.76
N ILE A 70 -14.30 4.68 -18.52
CA ILE A 70 -13.33 3.59 -18.43
C ILE A 70 -13.03 3.08 -19.83
N ARG A 71 -11.75 3.16 -20.24
CA ARG A 71 -11.23 2.46 -21.43
C ARG A 71 -10.41 1.25 -20.98
N SER A 72 -10.71 0.09 -21.54
CA SER A 72 -10.01 -1.16 -21.26
C SER A 72 -9.07 -1.52 -22.42
N PHE A 73 -7.88 -2.01 -22.09
CA PHE A 73 -6.89 -2.43 -23.07
C PHE A 73 -6.35 -3.81 -22.72
N ALA A 74 -6.19 -4.69 -23.70
CA ALA A 74 -5.36 -5.86 -23.58
C ALA A 74 -3.92 -5.48 -23.95
N SER A 75 -2.98 -5.77 -23.05
CA SER A 75 -1.58 -5.38 -23.23
C SER A 75 -0.60 -6.37 -22.63
N TRP A 76 0.58 -6.45 -23.24
CA TRP A 76 1.67 -7.30 -22.77
C TRP A 76 3.03 -6.70 -23.11
N SER A 77 4.07 -7.10 -22.39
CA SER A 77 5.45 -6.71 -22.68
C SER A 77 5.89 -7.32 -24.02
N ARG A 78 6.65 -6.55 -24.79
CA ARG A 78 7.33 -7.06 -25.99
C ARG A 78 8.49 -7.99 -25.67
N GLU A 79 9.03 -7.90 -24.43
CA GLU A 79 10.16 -8.73 -23.99
C GLU A 79 9.66 -10.10 -23.49
N PRO A 80 10.05 -11.23 -24.13
CA PRO A 80 9.63 -12.57 -23.69
C PRO A 80 10.07 -12.91 -22.27
N SER A 81 11.24 -12.43 -21.84
CA SER A 81 11.78 -12.62 -20.48
C SER A 81 10.90 -11.99 -19.43
N VAL A 82 10.35 -10.81 -19.70
CA VAL A 82 9.41 -10.12 -18.81
C VAL A 82 8.09 -10.90 -18.73
N ARG A 83 7.55 -11.31 -19.87
CA ARG A 83 6.31 -12.12 -19.89
C ARG A 83 6.46 -13.42 -19.10
N LYS A 84 7.59 -14.14 -19.27
CA LYS A 84 7.85 -15.41 -18.58
C LYS A 84 7.90 -15.25 -17.06
N LYS A 85 8.42 -14.12 -16.56
CA LYS A 85 8.54 -13.83 -15.11
C LYS A 85 7.29 -13.19 -14.51
N SER A 86 6.33 -12.75 -15.33
CA SER A 86 5.11 -12.09 -14.89
C SER A 86 3.96 -13.08 -14.76
N SER A 87 3.01 -12.81 -13.86
CA SER A 87 1.78 -13.62 -13.72
C SER A 87 0.79 -13.45 -14.88
N SER A 88 0.98 -12.41 -15.70
CA SER A 88 0.18 -12.11 -16.90
C SER A 88 1.06 -11.43 -17.95
N GLY A 89 0.56 -10.48 -18.71
CA GLY A 89 1.29 -9.82 -19.80
C GLY A 89 2.53 -9.01 -19.42
N GLY A 90 2.79 -8.73 -18.14
CA GLY A 90 3.95 -7.95 -17.69
C GLY A 90 3.80 -6.43 -17.81
N THR A 91 2.64 -5.92 -18.17
CA THR A 91 2.38 -4.48 -18.35
C THR A 91 2.67 -3.67 -17.09
N GLY A 92 2.33 -4.19 -15.90
CA GLY A 92 2.63 -3.51 -14.63
C GLY A 92 4.14 -3.28 -14.44
N PHE A 93 4.96 -4.26 -14.77
CA PHE A 93 6.42 -4.11 -14.74
C PHE A 93 6.92 -3.07 -15.76
N GLU A 94 6.38 -3.08 -16.99
CA GLU A 94 6.77 -2.10 -18.02
C GLU A 94 6.44 -0.66 -17.61
N ILE A 95 5.27 -0.43 -17.01
CA ILE A 95 4.89 0.88 -16.47
C ILE A 95 5.85 1.29 -15.33
N ALA A 96 6.13 0.39 -14.41
CA ALA A 96 7.06 0.62 -13.32
C ALA A 96 8.47 0.95 -13.82
N ARG A 97 8.98 0.16 -14.77
CA ARG A 97 10.28 0.37 -15.43
C ARG A 97 10.37 1.73 -16.11
N MET A 98 9.33 2.07 -16.87
CA MET A 98 9.26 3.36 -17.58
C MET A 98 9.27 4.54 -16.60
N LEU A 99 8.48 4.49 -15.53
CA LEU A 99 8.40 5.57 -14.56
C LEU A 99 9.66 5.66 -13.70
N SER A 100 10.27 4.53 -13.34
CA SER A 100 11.57 4.53 -12.64
C SER A 100 12.66 5.24 -13.46
N ARG A 101 12.73 5.00 -14.78
CA ARG A 101 13.62 5.74 -15.69
C ARG A 101 13.34 7.24 -15.78
N LYS A 102 12.11 7.65 -15.42
CA LYS A 102 11.71 9.07 -15.30
C LYS A 102 11.91 9.64 -13.88
N GLY A 103 12.64 8.93 -13.01
CA GLY A 103 12.98 9.37 -11.66
C GLY A 103 11.89 9.13 -10.61
N TYR A 104 10.92 8.24 -10.89
CA TYR A 104 9.95 7.82 -9.89
C TYR A 104 10.52 6.70 -9.03
N ASN A 105 10.33 6.80 -7.72
CA ASN A 105 10.47 5.67 -6.80
C ASN A 105 9.25 4.75 -6.97
N VAL A 106 9.48 3.45 -7.06
CA VAL A 106 8.40 2.47 -7.28
C VAL A 106 8.12 1.71 -5.98
N VAL A 107 6.92 1.88 -5.45
CA VAL A 107 6.44 1.10 -4.30
C VAL A 107 5.76 -0.15 -4.82
N SER A 108 6.39 -1.27 -4.63
CA SER A 108 5.98 -2.59 -5.11
C SER A 108 6.06 -3.65 -4.02
N VAL A 109 5.68 -4.89 -4.33
CA VAL A 109 5.62 -6.01 -3.38
C VAL A 109 6.60 -7.10 -3.79
N CYS A 110 7.46 -7.54 -2.86
CA CYS A 110 8.26 -8.75 -2.99
C CYS A 110 7.89 -9.77 -1.90
N TYR A 111 8.30 -11.02 -2.10
CA TYR A 111 8.26 -12.03 -1.04
C TYR A 111 9.60 -12.03 -0.29
N ASN A 112 9.54 -11.84 1.01
CA ASN A 112 10.69 -11.90 1.90
C ASN A 112 10.76 -13.32 2.50
N ALA A 113 11.70 -14.13 2.06
CA ALA A 113 11.83 -15.52 2.49
C ALA A 113 12.25 -15.65 3.96
N ASP A 114 13.12 -14.76 4.46
CA ASP A 114 13.59 -14.80 5.85
C ASP A 114 12.44 -14.51 6.82
N LYS A 115 11.56 -13.57 6.46
CA LYS A 115 10.38 -13.20 7.25
C LYS A 115 9.12 -13.99 6.88
N LYS A 116 9.20 -14.86 5.89
CA LYS A 116 8.09 -15.70 5.39
C LYS A 116 6.82 -14.90 5.09
N ARG A 117 6.94 -13.70 4.47
CA ARG A 117 5.81 -12.82 4.18
C ARG A 117 6.01 -11.99 2.91
N ALA A 118 4.92 -11.53 2.31
CA ALA A 118 4.99 -10.47 1.31
C ALA A 118 5.20 -9.11 1.99
N GLU A 119 6.07 -8.29 1.44
CA GLU A 119 6.35 -6.94 1.94
C GLU A 119 6.31 -5.92 0.81
N HIS A 120 5.69 -4.76 1.08
CA HIS A 120 5.92 -3.59 0.26
C HIS A 120 7.32 -3.03 0.53
N TYR A 121 7.97 -2.58 -0.51
CA TYR A 121 9.27 -1.92 -0.46
C TYR A 121 9.34 -0.79 -1.49
N VAL A 122 10.31 0.09 -1.35
CA VAL A 122 10.55 1.20 -2.28
C VAL A 122 11.75 0.86 -3.14
N ALA A 123 11.51 0.62 -4.43
CA ALA A 123 12.56 0.46 -5.45
C ALA A 123 12.95 1.83 -6.00
N ARG A 124 14.25 2.11 -6.07
CA ARG A 124 14.82 3.38 -6.52
C ARG A 124 15.43 3.30 -7.91
N CYS A 125 15.64 2.10 -8.41
CA CYS A 125 16.13 1.82 -9.76
C CYS A 125 15.40 0.63 -10.39
N VAL A 126 15.62 0.39 -11.68
CA VAL A 126 14.94 -0.68 -12.44
C VAL A 126 15.28 -2.07 -11.89
N GLU A 127 16.52 -2.28 -11.48
CA GLU A 127 17.03 -3.56 -10.96
C GLU A 127 16.29 -3.95 -9.67
N GLU A 128 15.99 -2.96 -8.83
CA GLU A 128 15.25 -3.16 -7.59
C GLU A 128 13.76 -3.46 -7.80
N ILE A 129 13.21 -3.21 -9.01
CA ILE A 129 11.81 -3.57 -9.33
C ILE A 129 11.69 -5.07 -9.65
N ILE A 130 12.76 -5.72 -10.14
CA ILE A 130 12.72 -7.11 -10.61
C ILE A 130 12.13 -8.09 -9.59
N PRO A 131 12.44 -8.03 -8.27
CA PRO A 131 11.86 -8.91 -7.26
C PRO A 131 10.34 -8.79 -7.10
N SER A 132 9.75 -7.69 -7.59
CA SER A 132 8.30 -7.49 -7.55
C SER A 132 7.54 -8.22 -8.65
N MET A 133 8.22 -8.74 -9.68
CA MET A 133 7.57 -9.48 -10.76
C MET A 133 6.82 -10.71 -10.22
N GLY A 134 5.69 -11.00 -10.80
CA GLY A 134 4.78 -12.05 -10.35
C GLY A 134 3.89 -11.63 -9.17
N SER A 135 2.61 -12.02 -9.22
CA SER A 135 1.62 -11.70 -8.18
C SER A 135 1.90 -12.45 -6.89
N LYS A 136 1.74 -11.78 -5.76
CA LYS A 136 1.83 -12.36 -4.41
C LYS A 136 0.40 -12.48 -3.88
N TYR A 137 -0.14 -13.70 -3.84
CA TYR A 137 -1.54 -13.97 -3.45
C TYR A 137 -1.68 -14.13 -1.93
N ILE A 138 -0.99 -13.29 -1.18
CA ILE A 138 -1.07 -13.18 0.28
C ILE A 138 -1.09 -11.71 0.69
N GLN A 139 -1.62 -11.43 1.87
CA GLN A 139 -1.59 -10.06 2.40
C GLN A 139 -0.14 -9.58 2.59
N SER A 140 0.13 -8.35 2.18
CA SER A 140 1.47 -7.78 2.24
C SER A 140 1.63 -6.79 3.39
N TYR A 141 2.75 -6.84 4.08
CA TYR A 141 3.13 -5.87 5.10
C TYR A 141 3.61 -4.57 4.43
N SER A 142 2.88 -3.47 4.60
CA SER A 142 3.12 -2.23 3.85
C SER A 142 3.63 -1.05 4.67
N TYR A 143 3.62 -1.14 6.01
CA TYR A 143 3.91 -0.02 6.91
C TYR A 143 5.22 0.70 6.60
N LYS A 144 6.33 -0.04 6.45
CA LYS A 144 7.67 0.54 6.24
C LYS A 144 7.74 1.32 4.93
N ALA A 145 7.28 0.72 3.84
CA ALA A 145 7.30 1.36 2.52
C ALA A 145 6.39 2.59 2.46
N PHE A 146 5.19 2.51 3.02
CA PHE A 146 4.26 3.63 3.01
C PHE A 146 4.71 4.79 3.89
N LYS A 147 5.48 4.52 4.96
CA LYS A 147 6.10 5.56 5.79
C LYS A 147 7.17 6.37 5.05
N GLU A 148 7.78 5.81 4.00
CA GLU A 148 8.76 6.51 3.16
C GLU A 148 8.14 7.52 2.18
N ILE A 149 6.82 7.45 1.95
CA ILE A 149 6.13 8.36 1.02
C ILE A 149 6.04 9.76 1.65
N LYS A 150 6.78 10.70 1.07
CA LYS A 150 6.96 12.06 1.59
C LYS A 150 6.60 13.10 0.54
N LYS A 151 6.33 14.32 1.01
CA LYS A 151 6.18 15.50 0.15
C LYS A 151 7.46 15.73 -0.68
N GLY A 152 7.30 16.10 -1.95
CA GLY A 152 8.40 16.37 -2.88
C GLY A 152 9.03 15.14 -3.53
N GLY A 153 8.60 13.92 -3.20
CA GLY A 153 9.02 12.70 -3.88
C GLY A 153 8.07 12.30 -5.01
N LYS A 154 8.61 11.78 -6.11
CA LYS A 154 7.81 11.17 -7.18
C LYS A 154 7.67 9.68 -6.90
N PHE A 155 6.45 9.18 -6.73
CA PHE A 155 6.18 7.78 -6.42
C PHE A 155 5.16 7.17 -7.40
N LEU A 156 5.46 5.97 -7.88
CA LEU A 156 4.47 5.04 -8.40
C LEU A 156 4.13 4.06 -7.29
N ILE A 157 2.88 3.95 -6.91
CA ILE A 157 2.45 3.06 -5.83
C ILE A 157 1.57 1.99 -6.40
N THR A 158 1.95 0.73 -6.21
CA THR A 158 1.13 -0.44 -6.55
C THR A 158 0.58 -1.07 -5.29
N GLY A 159 -0.65 -1.57 -5.34
CA GLY A 159 -1.30 -2.19 -4.19
C GLY A 159 -2.71 -2.65 -4.53
N THR A 160 -3.36 -3.29 -3.56
CA THR A 160 -4.77 -3.66 -3.67
C THR A 160 -5.67 -2.41 -3.67
N PRO A 161 -6.93 -2.50 -4.17
CA PRO A 161 -7.83 -1.35 -4.20
C PRO A 161 -7.99 -0.66 -2.85
N CYS A 162 -8.11 -1.41 -1.75
CA CYS A 162 -8.22 -0.87 -0.39
C CYS A 162 -6.95 -0.11 0.07
N GLN A 163 -5.75 -0.61 -0.30
CA GLN A 163 -4.49 0.08 -0.02
C GLN A 163 -4.41 1.40 -0.78
N ILE A 164 -4.76 1.39 -2.07
CA ILE A 164 -4.71 2.60 -2.91
C ILE A 164 -5.78 3.61 -2.47
N ALA A 165 -6.99 3.18 -2.11
CA ALA A 165 -8.02 4.07 -1.59
C ALA A 165 -7.57 4.79 -0.31
N SER A 166 -7.05 4.05 0.68
CA SER A 166 -6.50 4.64 1.90
C SER A 166 -5.26 5.51 1.62
N MET A 167 -4.40 5.12 0.67
CA MET A 167 -3.23 5.92 0.29
C MET A 167 -3.62 7.26 -0.34
N ARG A 168 -4.62 7.29 -1.20
CA ARG A 168 -5.14 8.54 -1.78
C ARG A 168 -5.67 9.49 -0.71
N ARG A 169 -6.37 8.95 0.32
CA ARG A 169 -6.80 9.73 1.47
C ARG A 169 -5.61 10.27 2.26
N TYR A 170 -4.61 9.43 2.52
CA TYR A 170 -3.37 9.82 3.19
C TYR A 170 -2.67 10.98 2.46
N VAL A 171 -2.47 10.85 1.14
CA VAL A 171 -1.81 11.88 0.31
C VAL A 171 -2.57 13.21 0.38
N ARG A 172 -3.91 13.19 0.25
CA ARG A 172 -4.75 14.39 0.39
C ARG A 172 -4.63 15.01 1.79
N MET A 173 -4.71 14.19 2.85
CA MET A 173 -4.66 14.66 4.24
C MET A 173 -3.29 15.27 4.60
N ARG A 174 -2.21 14.74 4.03
CA ARG A 174 -0.83 15.23 4.23
C ARG A 174 -0.41 16.30 3.24
N ARG A 175 -1.26 16.65 2.26
CA ARG A 175 -0.94 17.58 1.16
C ARG A 175 0.37 17.20 0.46
N ILE A 176 0.50 15.92 0.15
CA ILE A 176 1.60 15.35 -0.63
C ILE A 176 1.20 15.49 -2.09
N GLU A 177 1.83 16.40 -2.82
CA GLU A 177 1.64 16.62 -4.25
C GLU A 177 2.75 15.92 -5.03
#